data_8fb94ec7449b4a72ffdfc18b6dcfa2d3
#
_entry.id   8fb94ec7449b4a72ffdfc18b6dcfa2d3
#
_cell.length_a   1.000
_cell.length_b   1.000
_cell.length_c   1.000
_cell.angle_alpha   90.00
_cell.angle_beta   90.00
_cell.angle_gamma   90.00
#
_symmetry.space_group_name_H-M   'P 1'
#
loop_
_entity.id
_entity.type
_entity.pdbx_description
1 polymer ?
#
loop_
_entity_poly.entity_id
_entity_poly.type
_entity_poly.pdbx_seq_one_letter_code
_entity_poly.pdbx_strand_id
1 'polypeptide(L)'
;AMFIDDNPVEREKVRKNIPGIIVPPFPDKSEDLAGWLLTNPFLECVELTESDLKRTRQYSTRAKITAAKREFQNIEDFYSDLDMRLTFEPYGPGNQKRVLQLFAKTNQFNATLRRHDAGALAQIQEEGGEIFAIGLSDRYSPYELMGVIVLRPGAAMAAAYPQDTAVTEHAEDGPWWVDSLLLSCRVLGRTVEQAIVAWAAAHVAQKDAPALIGQVIEAPRNT
;
A
#
# COMPACT_ATOMS: atom_id res chain seq x y z
N ALA A 1 -0.49 5.98 -19.30
CA ALA A 1 0.15 5.14 -20.33
C ALA A 1 0.24 5.89 -21.64
N MET A 2 1.21 5.51 -22.47
CA MET A 2 1.41 6.10 -23.81
C MET A 2 1.45 4.97 -24.84
N PHE A 3 0.85 5.23 -26.01
CA PHE A 3 0.84 4.33 -27.15
C PHE A 3 1.60 4.98 -28.30
N ILE A 4 2.59 4.28 -28.84
CA ILE A 4 3.44 4.70 -29.95
C ILE A 4 3.31 3.65 -31.03
N ASP A 5 2.97 4.07 -32.24
CA ASP A 5 2.79 3.21 -33.40
C ASP A 5 3.04 4.05 -34.68
N ASP A 6 3.61 3.47 -35.69
CA ASP A 6 3.87 4.15 -36.98
C ASP A 6 2.60 4.25 -37.82
N ASN A 7 1.65 3.31 -37.63
CA ASN A 7 0.38 3.30 -38.36
C ASN A 7 -0.61 4.35 -37.83
N PRO A 8 -0.96 5.38 -38.62
CA PRO A 8 -1.91 6.41 -38.20
C PRO A 8 -3.29 5.88 -37.89
N VAL A 9 -3.71 4.80 -38.53
CA VAL A 9 -5.04 4.18 -38.32
C VAL A 9 -5.12 3.53 -36.94
N GLU A 10 -4.08 2.82 -36.55
CA GLU A 10 -4.00 2.20 -35.22
C GLU A 10 -3.90 3.28 -34.13
N ARG A 11 -3.12 4.35 -34.35
CA ARG A 11 -3.06 5.47 -33.41
C ARG A 11 -4.44 6.10 -33.20
N GLU A 12 -5.20 6.32 -34.27
CA GLU A 12 -6.53 6.93 -34.18
C GLU A 12 -7.54 5.99 -33.50
N LYS A 13 -7.47 4.69 -33.79
CA LYS A 13 -8.28 3.68 -33.13
C LYS A 13 -8.05 3.63 -31.62
N VAL A 14 -6.79 3.65 -31.19
CA VAL A 14 -6.43 3.68 -29.77
C VAL A 14 -6.92 4.97 -29.11
N ARG A 15 -6.71 6.12 -29.76
CA ARG A 15 -7.16 7.42 -29.24
C ARG A 15 -8.67 7.48 -29.00
N LYS A 16 -9.46 6.87 -29.90
CA LYS A 16 -10.93 6.83 -29.78
C LYS A 16 -11.44 5.86 -28.73
N ASN A 17 -10.77 4.71 -28.58
CA ASN A 17 -11.31 3.61 -27.79
C ASN A 17 -10.74 3.55 -26.36
N ILE A 18 -9.65 4.25 -26.06
CA ILE A 18 -9.00 4.20 -24.74
C ILE A 18 -8.87 5.63 -24.18
N PRO A 19 -9.86 6.11 -23.42
CA PRO A 19 -9.80 7.44 -22.82
C PRO A 19 -8.60 7.59 -21.88
N GLY A 20 -7.92 8.73 -21.97
CA GLY A 20 -6.79 9.06 -21.08
C GLY A 20 -5.44 8.44 -21.47
N ILE A 21 -5.37 7.69 -22.58
CA ILE A 21 -4.07 7.27 -23.12
C ILE A 21 -3.45 8.43 -23.93
N ILE A 22 -2.14 8.60 -23.75
CA ILE A 22 -1.38 9.58 -24.55
C ILE A 22 -0.98 8.90 -25.85
N VAL A 23 -1.41 9.47 -26.98
CA VAL A 23 -1.01 9.01 -28.32
C VAL A 23 -0.31 10.18 -29.02
N PRO A 24 1.03 10.30 -28.86
CA PRO A 24 1.77 11.40 -29.45
C PRO A 24 1.80 11.31 -30.98
N PRO A 25 2.04 12.43 -31.70
CA PRO A 25 2.30 12.38 -33.11
C PRO A 25 3.56 11.53 -33.36
N PHE A 26 3.57 10.77 -34.45
CA PHE A 26 4.70 9.94 -34.83
C PHE A 26 5.40 10.57 -36.05
N PRO A 27 6.72 10.56 -36.14
CA PRO A 27 7.42 11.15 -37.28
C PRO A 27 7.10 10.41 -38.58
N ASP A 28 6.98 11.16 -39.67
CA ASP A 28 6.64 10.60 -40.98
C ASP A 28 7.82 9.85 -41.61
N LYS A 29 9.03 10.19 -41.19
CA LYS A 29 10.26 9.56 -41.68
C LYS A 29 10.97 8.79 -40.59
N SER A 30 11.40 7.58 -40.87
CA SER A 30 12.11 6.71 -39.92
C SER A 30 13.45 7.30 -39.44
N GLU A 31 14.10 8.11 -40.24
CA GLU A 31 15.35 8.83 -39.90
C GLU A 31 15.15 9.85 -38.78
N ASP A 32 13.94 10.41 -38.62
CA ASP A 32 13.62 11.38 -37.59
C ASP A 32 13.25 10.73 -36.24
N LEU A 33 13.07 9.41 -36.21
CA LEU A 33 12.58 8.70 -35.04
C LEU A 33 13.50 8.86 -33.82
N ALA A 34 14.81 8.79 -34.01
CA ALA A 34 15.78 8.95 -32.93
C ALA A 34 15.72 10.36 -32.32
N GLY A 35 15.68 11.40 -33.16
CA GLY A 35 15.53 12.78 -32.73
C GLY A 35 14.20 13.01 -32.02
N TRP A 36 13.10 12.48 -32.58
CA TRP A 36 11.77 12.57 -31.99
C TRP A 36 11.71 11.89 -30.60
N LEU A 37 12.33 10.71 -30.42
CA LEU A 37 12.39 10.03 -29.12
C LEU A 37 13.15 10.85 -28.07
N LEU A 38 14.25 11.48 -28.48
CA LEU A 38 15.09 12.27 -27.58
C LEU A 38 14.45 13.62 -27.17
N THR A 39 13.58 14.18 -28.02
CA THR A 39 12.98 15.50 -27.79
C THR A 39 11.50 15.44 -27.40
N ASN A 40 10.93 14.23 -27.27
CA ASN A 40 9.53 14.07 -26.94
C ASN A 40 9.26 14.32 -25.45
N PRO A 41 8.54 15.37 -25.07
CA PRO A 41 8.32 15.76 -23.68
C PRO A 41 7.57 14.70 -22.86
N PHE A 42 6.81 13.80 -23.50
CA PHE A 42 6.13 12.70 -22.83
C PHE A 42 7.08 11.56 -22.42
N LEU A 43 8.30 11.54 -22.95
CA LEU A 43 9.35 10.57 -22.60
C LEU A 43 10.39 11.15 -21.64
N GLU A 44 10.35 12.45 -21.38
CA GLU A 44 11.24 13.08 -20.42
C GLU A 44 10.91 12.62 -19.01
N CYS A 45 11.94 12.16 -18.32
CA CYS A 45 11.89 11.81 -16.91
C CYS A 45 12.93 12.67 -16.19
N VAL A 46 12.47 13.55 -15.30
CA VAL A 46 13.35 14.49 -14.58
C VAL A 46 14.29 13.73 -13.64
N GLU A 47 13.86 12.62 -13.10
CA GLU A 47 14.67 11.75 -12.26
C GLU A 47 14.08 10.33 -12.24
N LEU A 48 14.92 9.34 -12.57
CA LEU A 48 14.58 7.91 -12.38
C LEU A 48 14.90 7.52 -10.95
N THR A 49 13.87 7.36 -10.14
CA THR A 49 14.03 6.88 -8.78
C THR A 49 14.14 5.36 -8.74
N GLU A 50 14.76 4.80 -7.69
CA GLU A 50 14.75 3.34 -7.47
C GLU A 50 13.32 2.76 -7.45
N SER A 51 12.34 3.57 -7.04
CA SER A 51 10.93 3.15 -7.04
C SER A 51 10.38 3.00 -8.46
N ASP A 52 10.86 3.76 -9.42
CA ASP A 52 10.44 3.67 -10.82
C ASP A 52 11.05 2.43 -11.51
N LEU A 53 12.30 2.12 -11.22
CA LEU A 53 12.92 0.87 -11.65
C LEU A 53 12.22 -0.37 -11.08
N LYS A 54 11.74 -0.27 -9.84
CA LYS A 54 10.95 -1.35 -9.21
C LYS A 54 9.55 -1.49 -9.81
N ARG A 55 8.95 -0.43 -10.36
CA ARG A 55 7.60 -0.48 -10.97
C ARG A 55 7.50 -1.48 -12.11
N THR A 56 8.46 -1.52 -13.01
CA THR A 56 8.46 -2.49 -14.13
C THR A 56 8.44 -3.93 -13.62
N ARG A 57 9.24 -4.24 -12.60
CA ARG A 57 9.22 -5.56 -11.95
C ARG A 57 7.86 -5.84 -11.29
N GLN A 58 7.26 -4.84 -10.64
CA GLN A 58 5.95 -4.96 -10.00
C GLN A 58 4.84 -5.26 -11.01
N TYR A 59 4.85 -4.61 -12.17
CA TYR A 59 3.88 -4.92 -13.24
C TYR A 59 4.07 -6.35 -13.78
N SER A 60 5.31 -6.79 -13.97
CA SER A 60 5.58 -8.16 -14.43
C SER A 60 5.15 -9.20 -13.40
N THR A 61 5.39 -8.95 -12.12
CA THR A 61 4.93 -9.81 -11.02
C THR A 61 3.40 -9.87 -10.95
N ARG A 62 2.72 -8.73 -11.07
CA ARG A 62 1.25 -8.67 -11.09
C ARG A 62 0.67 -9.45 -12.28
N ALA A 63 1.30 -9.35 -13.43
CA ALA A 63 0.90 -10.12 -14.61
C ALA A 63 1.04 -11.63 -14.39
N LYS A 64 2.16 -12.08 -13.77
CA LYS A 64 2.38 -13.48 -13.40
C LYS A 64 1.33 -13.99 -12.40
N ILE A 65 1.06 -13.23 -11.35
CA ILE A 65 0.04 -13.54 -10.35
C ILE A 65 -1.34 -13.64 -11.01
N THR A 66 -1.68 -12.72 -11.90
CA THR A 66 -2.96 -12.73 -12.61
C THR A 66 -3.07 -13.91 -13.57
N ALA A 67 -1.99 -14.30 -14.23
CA ALA A 67 -1.94 -15.49 -15.08
C ALA A 67 -2.10 -16.77 -14.25
N ALA A 68 -1.32 -16.91 -13.17
CA ALA A 68 -1.39 -18.06 -12.28
C ALA A 68 -2.79 -18.23 -11.67
N LYS A 69 -3.44 -17.14 -11.26
CA LYS A 69 -4.81 -17.18 -10.73
C LYS A 69 -5.82 -17.85 -11.67
N ARG A 70 -5.62 -17.75 -13.00
CA ARG A 70 -6.52 -18.33 -14.01
C ARG A 70 -6.39 -19.85 -14.13
N GLU A 71 -5.30 -20.43 -13.61
CA GLU A 71 -5.05 -21.87 -13.64
C GLU A 71 -5.75 -22.61 -12.50
N PHE A 72 -6.21 -21.89 -11.48
CA PHE A 72 -6.89 -22.46 -10.32
C PHE A 72 -8.41 -22.35 -10.46
N GLN A 73 -9.12 -23.42 -10.12
CA GLN A 73 -10.59 -23.46 -10.08
C GLN A 73 -11.13 -22.80 -8.82
N ASN A 74 -10.35 -22.84 -7.73
CA ASN A 74 -10.71 -22.27 -6.43
C ASN A 74 -9.70 -21.18 -6.04
N ILE A 75 -10.20 -20.06 -5.52
CA ILE A 75 -9.36 -18.95 -5.08
C ILE A 75 -8.52 -19.28 -3.83
N GLU A 76 -9.01 -20.19 -2.99
CA GLU A 76 -8.34 -20.63 -1.77
C GLU A 76 -7.10 -21.46 -2.09
N ASP A 77 -7.20 -22.36 -3.07
CA ASP A 77 -6.06 -23.14 -3.58
C ASP A 77 -4.99 -22.23 -4.16
N PHE A 78 -5.39 -21.20 -4.89
CA PHE A 78 -4.47 -20.18 -5.40
C PHE A 78 -3.76 -19.42 -4.27
N TYR A 79 -4.48 -18.99 -3.21
CA TYR A 79 -3.84 -18.32 -2.09
C TYR A 79 -2.89 -19.22 -1.31
N SER A 80 -3.22 -20.51 -1.18
CA SER A 80 -2.34 -21.51 -0.58
C SER A 80 -1.07 -21.70 -1.41
N ASP A 81 -1.18 -21.74 -2.75
CA ASP A 81 -0.04 -21.87 -3.66
C ASP A 81 0.88 -20.65 -3.65
N LEU A 82 0.36 -19.47 -3.34
CA LEU A 82 1.18 -18.26 -3.23
C LEU A 82 2.23 -18.33 -2.12
N ASP A 83 2.09 -19.19 -1.12
CA ASP A 83 2.99 -19.32 0.06
C ASP A 83 3.31 -17.94 0.66
N MET A 84 2.25 -17.15 0.91
CA MET A 84 2.40 -15.80 1.44
C MET A 84 2.90 -15.85 2.88
N ARG A 85 3.92 -15.04 3.17
CA ARG A 85 4.49 -14.90 4.52
C ARG A 85 4.45 -13.45 4.96
N LEU A 86 3.74 -13.20 6.05
CA LEU A 86 3.70 -11.92 6.72
C LEU A 86 4.77 -11.88 7.82
N THR A 87 5.42 -10.74 7.94
CA THR A 87 6.32 -10.42 9.05
C THR A 87 5.90 -9.10 9.67
N PHE A 88 6.06 -8.99 10.99
CA PHE A 88 5.78 -7.79 11.75
C PHE A 88 7.06 -7.34 12.43
N GLU A 89 7.66 -6.29 11.92
CA GLU A 89 8.93 -5.74 12.41
C GLU A 89 8.64 -4.53 13.30
N PRO A 90 9.12 -4.49 14.55
CA PRO A 90 9.04 -3.30 15.37
C PRO A 90 9.61 -2.08 14.63
N TYR A 91 8.92 -0.94 14.74
CA TYR A 91 9.39 0.31 14.16
C TYR A 91 10.70 0.75 14.82
N GLY A 92 11.66 1.14 14.00
CA GLY A 92 12.96 1.59 14.44
C GLY A 92 13.81 2.12 13.29
N PRO A 93 15.09 2.46 13.54
CA PRO A 93 15.97 3.10 12.54
C PRO A 93 16.08 2.35 11.22
N GLY A 94 15.99 1.02 11.23
CA GLY A 94 16.13 0.17 10.03
C GLY A 94 14.97 0.28 9.06
N ASN A 95 13.76 0.57 9.53
CA ASN A 95 12.55 0.63 8.70
C ASN A 95 11.85 2.01 8.70
N GLN A 96 12.31 2.96 9.53
CA GLN A 96 11.74 4.29 9.70
C GLN A 96 11.47 5.01 8.37
N LYS A 97 12.47 5.08 7.50
CA LYS A 97 12.33 5.77 6.20
C LYS A 97 11.18 5.19 5.38
N ARG A 98 11.02 3.86 5.39
CA ARG A 98 9.97 3.19 4.62
C ARG A 98 8.60 3.36 5.27
N VAL A 99 8.51 3.30 6.60
CA VAL A 99 7.28 3.56 7.35
C VAL A 99 6.75 4.97 7.08
N LEU A 100 7.60 5.98 7.19
CA LEU A 100 7.23 7.38 6.89
C LEU A 100 6.80 7.56 5.42
N GLN A 101 7.46 6.88 4.49
CA GLN A 101 7.05 6.88 3.08
C GLN A 101 5.65 6.26 2.88
N LEU A 102 5.32 5.19 3.62
CA LEU A 102 3.99 4.58 3.57
C LEU A 102 2.93 5.55 4.10
N PHE A 103 3.15 6.23 5.23
CA PHE A 103 2.26 7.27 5.74
C PHE A 103 2.04 8.41 4.73
N ALA A 104 3.11 8.85 4.06
CA ALA A 104 3.02 9.94 3.08
C ALA A 104 2.28 9.57 1.79
N LYS A 105 2.44 8.33 1.31
CA LYS A 105 2.02 7.92 -0.05
C LYS A 105 0.79 7.01 -0.09
N THR A 106 0.38 6.40 1.04
CA THR A 106 -0.75 5.46 1.05
C THR A 106 -2.07 6.20 1.15
N ASN A 107 -2.87 6.12 0.10
CA ASN A 107 -4.18 6.78 0.01
C ASN A 107 -5.33 5.79 -0.17
N GLN A 108 -5.06 4.58 -0.66
CA GLN A 108 -6.09 3.63 -1.08
C GLN A 108 -6.55 2.74 0.08
N PHE A 109 -5.65 2.40 1.00
CA PHE A 109 -5.99 1.69 2.21
C PHE A 109 -5.29 2.34 3.41
N ASN A 110 -5.99 3.27 4.04
CA ASN A 110 -5.63 3.87 5.31
C ASN A 110 -6.91 3.90 6.15
N ALA A 111 -7.04 2.98 7.07
CA ALA A 111 -8.28 2.74 7.80
C ALA A 111 -8.83 3.98 8.51
N THR A 112 -7.96 4.78 9.12
CA THR A 112 -8.35 5.95 9.91
C THR A 112 -8.01 7.28 9.24
N LEU A 113 -7.41 7.28 8.07
CA LEU A 113 -6.89 8.44 7.34
C LEU A 113 -5.82 9.25 8.10
N ARG A 114 -5.42 8.81 9.28
CA ARG A 114 -4.40 9.45 10.10
C ARG A 114 -3.04 9.34 9.40
N ARG A 115 -2.23 10.39 9.57
CA ARG A 115 -0.88 10.46 9.01
C ARG A 115 0.07 10.90 10.09
N HIS A 116 1.05 10.06 10.37
CA HIS A 116 2.04 10.33 11.39
C HIS A 116 3.38 10.66 10.74
N ASP A 117 4.02 11.71 11.23
CA ASP A 117 5.43 12.01 10.98
C ASP A 117 6.33 11.30 12.01
N ALA A 118 7.64 11.52 11.91
CA ALA A 118 8.59 10.86 12.80
C ALA A 118 8.42 11.26 14.27
N GLY A 119 8.05 12.53 14.53
CA GLY A 119 7.81 13.03 15.89
C GLY A 119 6.57 12.39 16.51
N ALA A 120 5.47 12.34 15.74
CA ALA A 120 4.24 11.70 16.18
C ALA A 120 4.45 10.20 16.48
N LEU A 121 5.21 9.48 15.64
CA LEU A 121 5.51 8.07 15.88
C LEU A 121 6.38 7.86 17.14
N ALA A 122 7.35 8.75 17.40
CA ALA A 122 8.16 8.70 18.61
C ALA A 122 7.29 8.95 19.85
N GLN A 123 6.42 9.94 19.83
CA GLN A 123 5.49 10.23 20.91
C GLN A 123 4.55 9.03 21.17
N ILE A 124 4.02 8.38 20.15
CA ILE A 124 3.18 7.18 20.30
C ILE A 124 3.94 6.09 21.05
N GLN A 125 5.23 5.87 20.75
CA GLN A 125 6.04 4.88 21.48
C GLN A 125 6.30 5.28 22.94
N GLU A 126 6.56 6.56 23.22
CA GLU A 126 6.72 7.09 24.57
C GLU A 126 5.44 6.94 25.42
N GLU A 127 4.27 7.04 24.80
CA GLU A 127 2.96 6.84 25.42
C GLU A 127 2.57 5.34 25.55
N GLY A 128 3.49 4.42 25.27
CA GLY A 128 3.26 2.99 25.38
C GLY A 128 2.58 2.36 24.18
N GLY A 129 2.44 3.08 23.08
CA GLY A 129 1.95 2.54 21.81
C GLY A 129 3.03 1.72 21.09
N GLU A 130 2.58 0.82 20.24
CA GLU A 130 3.44 -0.06 19.46
C GLU A 130 3.21 0.11 17.97
N ILE A 131 4.30 0.13 17.23
CA ILE A 131 4.29 0.37 15.79
C ILE A 131 5.03 -0.78 15.12
N PHE A 132 4.37 -1.41 14.14
CA PHE A 132 4.98 -2.49 13.37
C PHE A 132 4.93 -2.17 11.87
N ALA A 133 6.09 -2.29 11.24
CA ALA A 133 6.18 -2.36 9.79
C ALA A 133 5.78 -3.77 9.34
N ILE A 134 4.91 -3.86 8.35
CA ILE A 134 4.37 -5.12 7.85
C ILE A 134 5.08 -5.47 6.55
N GLY A 135 5.82 -6.57 6.59
CA GLY A 135 6.46 -7.16 5.43
C GLY A 135 5.66 -8.30 4.83
N LEU A 136 5.75 -8.45 3.53
CA LEU A 136 5.15 -9.57 2.80
C LEU A 136 6.17 -10.12 1.80
N SER A 137 6.26 -11.44 1.73
CA SER A 137 6.86 -12.17 0.61
C SER A 137 5.87 -13.22 0.11
N ASP A 138 5.95 -13.55 -1.17
CA ASP A 138 5.19 -14.63 -1.78
C ASP A 138 6.06 -15.35 -2.83
N ARG A 139 5.54 -16.44 -3.41
CA ARG A 139 6.25 -17.24 -4.45
C ARG A 139 6.80 -16.37 -5.60
N TYR A 140 6.13 -15.27 -5.95
CA TYR A 140 6.47 -14.42 -7.10
C TYR A 140 7.16 -13.12 -6.71
N SER A 141 7.13 -12.76 -5.42
CA SER A 141 7.62 -11.48 -4.91
C SER A 141 8.58 -11.70 -3.74
N PRO A 142 9.80 -11.14 -3.82
CA PRO A 142 10.69 -11.11 -2.66
C PRO A 142 10.07 -10.29 -1.53
N TYR A 143 10.63 -10.43 -0.35
CA TYR A 143 10.25 -9.64 0.82
C TYR A 143 10.27 -8.12 0.53
N GLU A 144 9.17 -7.45 0.86
CA GLU A 144 9.04 -5.99 0.80
C GLU A 144 8.15 -5.48 1.94
N LEU A 145 8.52 -4.35 2.55
CA LEU A 145 7.66 -3.68 3.52
C LEU A 145 6.47 -3.03 2.78
N MET A 146 5.26 -3.50 3.10
CA MET A 146 4.03 -3.21 2.36
C MET A 146 2.97 -2.50 3.19
N GLY A 147 3.12 -2.47 4.52
CA GLY A 147 2.14 -1.87 5.40
C GLY A 147 2.74 -1.38 6.72
N VAL A 148 1.89 -0.76 7.50
CA VAL A 148 2.17 -0.33 8.87
C VAL A 148 0.92 -0.52 9.70
N ILE A 149 1.07 -1.03 10.90
CA ILE A 149 0.02 -1.00 11.93
C ILE A 149 0.54 -0.26 13.15
N VAL A 150 -0.29 0.60 13.71
CA VAL A 150 -0.05 1.34 14.95
C VAL A 150 -1.09 0.91 15.97
N LEU A 151 -0.65 0.43 17.10
CA LEU A 151 -1.47 -0.04 18.20
C LEU A 151 -1.25 0.87 19.42
N ARG A 152 -2.32 1.29 20.07
CA ARG A 152 -2.25 2.16 21.25
C ARG A 152 -3.13 1.66 22.39
N PRO A 153 -2.69 1.79 23.66
CA PRO A 153 -3.57 1.62 24.81
C PRO A 153 -4.73 2.61 24.78
N GLY A 154 -5.91 2.21 25.26
CA GLY A 154 -7.14 3.03 25.22
C GLY A 154 -6.97 4.40 25.86
N ALA A 155 -6.34 4.48 27.03
CA ALA A 155 -6.06 5.76 27.70
C ALA A 155 -5.19 6.70 26.84
N ALA A 156 -4.12 6.18 26.21
CA ALA A 156 -3.27 6.96 25.32
C ALA A 156 -4.01 7.37 24.03
N MET A 157 -4.92 6.49 23.55
CA MET A 157 -5.74 6.80 22.39
C MET A 157 -6.72 7.94 22.70
N ALA A 158 -7.43 7.88 23.83
CA ALA A 158 -8.36 8.94 24.27
C ALA A 158 -7.67 10.28 24.53
N ALA A 159 -6.49 10.25 25.11
CA ALA A 159 -5.69 11.45 25.31
C ALA A 159 -5.26 12.12 23.99
N ALA A 160 -4.96 11.32 22.99
CA ALA A 160 -4.57 11.82 21.67
C ALA A 160 -5.76 12.37 20.84
N TYR A 161 -6.95 11.79 21.02
CA TYR A 161 -8.15 12.12 20.24
C TYR A 161 -9.35 12.43 21.16
N PRO A 162 -9.27 13.46 22.00
CA PRO A 162 -10.30 13.77 22.98
C PRO A 162 -11.64 14.22 22.37
N GLN A 163 -11.64 14.55 21.08
CA GLN A 163 -12.84 14.95 20.32
C GLN A 163 -13.53 13.74 19.66
N ASP A 164 -12.91 12.58 19.68
CA ASP A 164 -13.46 11.36 19.08
C ASP A 164 -14.27 10.61 20.17
N THR A 165 -15.59 10.74 20.12
CA THR A 165 -16.51 10.13 21.09
C THR A 165 -16.41 8.62 21.10
N ALA A 166 -16.22 7.99 19.94
CA ALA A 166 -16.08 6.54 19.87
C ALA A 166 -14.84 6.04 20.61
N VAL A 167 -13.77 6.84 20.62
CA VAL A 167 -12.54 6.53 21.35
C VAL A 167 -12.71 6.78 22.85
N THR A 168 -13.29 7.93 23.22
CA THR A 168 -13.40 8.35 24.64
C THR A 168 -14.38 7.51 25.43
N GLU A 169 -15.49 7.05 24.83
CA GLU A 169 -16.48 6.18 25.47
C GLU A 169 -15.94 4.81 25.88
N HIS A 170 -14.89 4.31 25.20
CA HIS A 170 -14.32 2.98 25.45
C HIS A 170 -12.91 3.02 26.07
N ALA A 171 -12.45 4.18 26.50
CA ALA A 171 -11.07 4.34 26.98
C ALA A 171 -10.83 3.68 28.35
N GLU A 172 -11.84 3.66 29.22
CA GLU A 172 -11.73 3.22 30.63
C GLU A 172 -11.67 1.70 30.77
N ASP A 173 -12.17 0.94 29.80
CA ASP A 173 -12.24 -0.52 29.85
C ASP A 173 -10.90 -1.22 29.54
N GLY A 174 -9.83 -0.45 29.33
CA GLY A 174 -8.49 -0.97 29.06
C GLY A 174 -8.26 -1.64 27.70
N PRO A 175 -9.08 -1.37 26.66
CA PRO A 175 -8.86 -1.94 25.35
C PRO A 175 -7.59 -1.39 24.69
N TRP A 176 -7.10 -2.09 23.69
CA TRP A 176 -6.14 -1.53 22.76
C TRP A 176 -6.85 -1.09 21.47
N TRP A 177 -6.28 -0.10 20.80
CA TRP A 177 -6.83 0.45 19.58
C TRP A 177 -5.88 0.29 18.41
N VAL A 178 -6.44 0.04 17.24
CA VAL A 178 -5.75 0.23 15.97
C VAL A 178 -5.83 1.72 15.63
N ASP A 179 -4.80 2.48 16.02
CA ASP A 179 -4.70 3.90 15.67
C ASP A 179 -4.62 4.08 14.16
N SER A 180 -3.77 3.31 13.50
CA SER A 180 -3.60 3.36 12.05
C SER A 180 -3.32 1.96 11.48
N LEU A 181 -3.93 1.67 10.35
CA LEU A 181 -3.59 0.51 9.51
C LEU A 181 -3.48 0.98 8.06
N LEU A 182 -2.27 0.89 7.54
CA LEU A 182 -1.93 1.29 6.18
C LEU A 182 -1.46 0.08 5.39
N LEU A 183 -2.00 -0.13 4.20
CA LEU A 183 -1.53 -1.18 3.29
C LEU A 183 -1.33 -0.62 1.88
N SER A 184 -0.25 -1.05 1.25
CA SER A 184 -0.04 -0.80 -0.16
C SER A 184 -1.13 -1.48 -0.99
N CYS A 185 -1.66 -0.80 -1.99
CA CYS A 185 -2.67 -1.35 -2.90
C CYS A 185 -2.27 -2.67 -3.59
N ARG A 186 -1.01 -3.02 -3.54
CA ARG A 186 -0.45 -4.25 -4.14
C ARG A 186 -0.85 -5.53 -3.40
N VAL A 187 -1.19 -5.42 -2.13
CA VAL A 187 -1.51 -6.58 -1.27
C VAL A 187 -2.99 -6.74 -0.98
N LEU A 188 -3.79 -5.74 -1.34
CA LEU A 188 -5.22 -5.75 -1.08
C LEU A 188 -5.94 -6.89 -1.79
N GLY A 189 -6.97 -7.43 -1.13
CA GLY A 189 -7.84 -8.48 -1.69
C GLY A 189 -7.18 -9.86 -1.76
N ARG A 190 -6.18 -10.13 -0.90
CA ARG A 190 -5.49 -11.42 -0.78
C ARG A 190 -5.61 -12.02 0.62
N THR A 191 -6.63 -11.66 1.38
CA THR A 191 -6.84 -12.05 2.79
C THR A 191 -5.74 -11.59 3.76
N VAL A 192 -4.84 -10.73 3.29
CA VAL A 192 -3.73 -10.16 4.10
C VAL A 192 -4.29 -9.28 5.21
N GLU A 193 -5.36 -8.54 4.93
CA GLU A 193 -6.05 -7.66 5.87
C GLU A 193 -6.56 -8.43 7.09
N GLN A 194 -7.20 -9.57 6.85
CA GLN A 194 -7.72 -10.44 7.91
C GLN A 194 -6.60 -11.04 8.74
N ALA A 195 -5.51 -11.47 8.09
CA ALA A 195 -4.36 -12.02 8.78
C ALA A 195 -3.67 -10.99 9.68
N ILE A 196 -3.59 -9.72 9.26
CA ILE A 196 -3.03 -8.64 10.06
C ILE A 196 -3.90 -8.35 11.28
N VAL A 197 -5.21 -8.28 11.11
CA VAL A 197 -6.15 -8.04 12.23
C VAL A 197 -6.10 -9.22 13.22
N ALA A 198 -6.07 -10.45 12.74
CA ALA A 198 -5.95 -11.63 13.59
C ALA A 198 -4.63 -11.65 14.37
N TRP A 199 -3.51 -11.30 13.73
CA TRP A 199 -2.23 -11.16 14.40
C TRP A 199 -2.27 -10.06 15.46
N ALA A 200 -2.81 -8.88 15.15
CA ALA A 200 -2.90 -7.76 16.09
C ALA A 200 -3.75 -8.13 17.31
N ALA A 201 -4.88 -8.81 17.11
CA ALA A 201 -5.72 -9.28 18.21
C ALA A 201 -4.98 -10.29 19.09
N ALA A 202 -4.28 -11.26 18.51
CA ALA A 202 -3.47 -12.21 19.25
C ALA A 202 -2.30 -11.56 20.00
N HIS A 203 -1.67 -10.55 19.39
CA HIS A 203 -0.60 -9.79 20.01
C HIS A 203 -1.06 -8.99 21.23
N VAL A 204 -2.19 -8.31 21.12
CA VAL A 204 -2.79 -7.51 22.19
C VAL A 204 -3.35 -8.40 23.32
N ALA A 205 -3.88 -9.58 23.00
CA ALA A 205 -4.35 -10.54 23.99
C ALA A 205 -3.22 -11.01 24.93
N GLN A 206 -1.96 -11.03 24.48
CA GLN A 206 -0.80 -11.36 25.33
C GLN A 206 -0.49 -10.28 26.38
N LYS A 207 -1.17 -9.13 26.31
CA LYS A 207 -1.00 -7.99 27.24
C LYS A 207 -2.18 -7.91 28.24
N ASP A 208 -2.97 -8.97 28.37
CA ASP A 208 -4.16 -9.02 29.20
C ASP A 208 -5.22 -7.94 28.85
N ALA A 209 -5.16 -7.40 27.62
CA ALA A 209 -6.14 -6.43 27.17
C ALA A 209 -7.47 -7.13 26.83
N PRO A 210 -8.61 -6.59 27.27
CA PRO A 210 -9.93 -7.22 27.09
C PRO A 210 -10.41 -7.20 25.64
N ALA A 211 -9.93 -6.25 24.84
CA ALA A 211 -10.33 -6.10 23.44
C ALA A 211 -9.29 -5.35 22.61
N LEU A 212 -9.32 -5.58 21.29
CA LEU A 212 -8.72 -4.73 20.27
C LEU A 212 -9.85 -4.05 19.49
N ILE A 213 -9.86 -2.72 19.46
CA ILE A 213 -10.86 -1.92 18.76
C ILE A 213 -10.23 -1.31 17.51
N GLY A 214 -10.92 -1.41 16.39
CA GLY A 214 -10.55 -0.77 15.13
C GLY A 214 -11.59 0.22 14.67
N GLN A 215 -11.17 1.34 14.12
CA GLN A 215 -12.02 2.34 13.48
C GLN A 215 -11.72 2.41 11.99
N VAL A 216 -12.77 2.48 11.19
CA VAL A 216 -12.65 2.74 9.75
C VAL A 216 -13.38 4.03 9.42
N ILE A 217 -12.67 4.98 8.83
CA ILE A 217 -13.23 6.25 8.37
C ILE A 217 -13.49 6.13 6.87
N GLU A 218 -14.76 6.19 6.48
CA GLU A 218 -15.14 6.17 5.08
C GLU A 218 -14.67 7.43 4.35
N ALA A 219 -14.04 7.24 3.20
CA ALA A 219 -13.60 8.33 2.34
C ALA A 219 -13.63 7.88 0.87
N PRO A 220 -13.78 8.80 -0.12
CA PRO A 220 -13.88 8.46 -1.54
C PRO A 220 -12.76 7.59 -2.12
N ARG A 221 -11.66 7.44 -1.40
CA ARG A 221 -10.51 6.61 -1.81
C ARG A 221 -10.23 5.44 -0.86
N ASN A 222 -11.07 5.26 0.15
CA ASN A 222 -10.93 4.22 1.19
C ASN A 222 -12.18 3.31 1.25
N THR A 223 -12.89 3.19 0.13
CA THR A 223 -14.07 2.32 -0.07
C THR A 223 -13.70 1.04 -0.78
#